data_9d093cbb205e09d466dea90c6d3e21c1
#
_entry.id   9d093cbb205e09d466dea90c6d3e21c1
#
_cell.length_a   1.000
_cell.length_b   1.000
_cell.length_c   1.000
_cell.angle_alpha   90.00
_cell.angle_beta   90.00
_cell.angle_gamma   90.00
#
_symmetry.space_group_name_H-M   'P 1'
#
loop_
_entity.id
_entity.type
_entity.pdbx_description
1 polymer ?
#
loop_
_entity_poly.entity_id
_entity_poly.type
_entity_poly.pdbx_seq_one_letter_code
_entity_poly.pdbx_strand_id
1 'polypeptide(L)'
;LFRSSAASDVYKRQVKGGKHLNNWKMAKIHAEQAPERILELERWGAVFDRTKNGKINQRNFGGHRYPRLAHVGDRTGLEIIRTVQDKVIHQDNIDIFMECTVAKIITESNQAVGAIAYYRDSGDIIAIHAKAIVVATGGIGKAYRVTSNSWEYTGDGHALAYLAGADLQDMEFIQFHPTGMVWPPSVKGTLVTEGVRGEGGILLN
;
A
#
# COMPACT_ATOMS: atom_id res chain seq x y z
N LEU A 1 -13.82 26.17 -3.62
CA LEU A 1 -12.60 26.93 -3.21
C LEU A 1 -11.80 26.20 -2.11
N PHE A 2 -12.45 25.63 -1.09
CA PHE A 2 -11.76 24.91 0.00
C PHE A 2 -11.03 23.62 -0.43
N ARG A 3 -11.52 22.91 -1.44
CA ARG A 3 -10.88 21.66 -1.94
C ARG A 3 -9.55 21.92 -2.63
N SER A 4 -9.44 22.98 -3.41
CA SER A 4 -8.19 23.28 -4.14
C SER A 4 -7.06 23.76 -3.21
N SER A 5 -7.35 24.52 -2.16
CA SER A 5 -6.36 24.98 -1.19
C SER A 5 -5.80 23.83 -0.33
N ALA A 6 -6.66 22.89 0.10
CA ALA A 6 -6.25 21.72 0.88
C ALA A 6 -5.36 20.78 0.05
N ALA A 7 -5.74 20.47 -1.19
CA ALA A 7 -4.92 19.67 -2.10
C ALA A 7 -3.57 20.32 -2.41
N SER A 8 -3.53 21.65 -2.60
CA SER A 8 -2.30 22.39 -2.81
C SER A 8 -1.35 22.30 -1.61
N ASP A 9 -1.88 22.37 -0.38
CA ASP A 9 -1.05 22.23 0.83
C ASP A 9 -0.51 20.79 0.99
N VAL A 10 -1.33 19.77 0.72
CA VAL A 10 -0.89 18.36 0.73
C VAL A 10 0.21 18.14 -0.31
N TYR A 11 0.01 18.61 -1.53
CA TYR A 11 1.01 18.51 -2.59
C TYR A 11 2.34 19.14 -2.20
N LYS A 12 2.33 20.40 -1.71
CA LYS A 12 3.56 21.09 -1.27
C LYS A 12 4.30 20.33 -0.18
N ARG A 13 3.57 19.72 0.75
CA ARG A 13 4.15 18.92 1.83
C ARG A 13 4.76 17.63 1.34
N GLN A 14 4.09 16.93 0.41
CA GLN A 14 4.61 15.74 -0.23
C GLN A 14 5.95 16.02 -0.92
N VAL A 15 6.00 17.09 -1.73
CA VAL A 15 7.22 17.46 -2.45
C VAL A 15 8.34 17.90 -1.48
N LYS A 16 8.03 18.72 -0.47
CA LYS A 16 9.00 19.15 0.54
C LYS A 16 9.48 17.98 1.43
N GLY A 17 8.57 17.11 1.86
CA GLY A 17 8.89 15.93 2.68
C GLY A 17 9.79 14.95 1.95
N GLY A 18 9.57 14.73 0.67
CA GLY A 18 10.42 13.94 -0.21
C GLY A 18 11.69 14.67 -0.69
N LYS A 19 12.02 15.83 -0.11
CA LYS A 19 13.23 16.62 -0.44
C LYS A 19 13.37 16.92 -1.95
N HIS A 20 12.24 17.09 -2.64
CA HIS A 20 12.16 17.34 -4.08
C HIS A 20 12.65 16.17 -4.96
N LEU A 21 12.82 14.97 -4.41
CA LEU A 21 13.17 13.77 -5.17
C LEU A 21 11.95 13.06 -5.77
N ASN A 22 10.76 13.33 -5.23
CA ASN A 22 9.53 12.70 -5.70
C ASN A 22 9.15 13.12 -7.12
N ASN A 23 8.45 12.22 -7.79
CA ASN A 23 7.71 12.57 -9.00
C ASN A 23 6.57 13.54 -8.63
N TRP A 24 6.74 14.82 -8.94
CA TRP A 24 5.77 15.86 -8.58
C TRP A 24 4.40 15.68 -9.22
N LYS A 25 4.32 15.07 -10.42
CA LYS A 25 3.05 14.76 -11.08
C LYS A 25 2.25 13.75 -10.29
N MET A 26 2.91 12.68 -9.82
CA MET A 26 2.28 11.66 -8.97
C MET A 26 1.87 12.24 -7.62
N ALA A 27 2.70 13.05 -7.00
CA ALA A 27 2.36 13.75 -5.76
C ALA A 27 1.12 14.66 -5.90
N LYS A 28 1.00 15.33 -7.05
CA LYS A 28 -0.17 16.15 -7.37
C LYS A 28 -1.44 15.31 -7.54
N ILE A 29 -1.39 14.26 -8.34
CA ILE A 29 -2.52 13.33 -8.56
C ILE A 29 -2.99 12.76 -7.21
N HIS A 30 -2.05 12.29 -6.39
CA HIS A 30 -2.36 11.78 -5.05
C HIS A 30 -3.11 12.83 -4.20
N ALA A 31 -2.59 14.05 -4.13
CA ALA A 31 -3.19 15.12 -3.32
C ALA A 31 -4.59 15.51 -3.81
N GLU A 32 -4.82 15.52 -5.11
CA GLU A 32 -6.09 15.91 -5.71
C GLU A 32 -7.15 14.80 -5.61
N GLN A 33 -6.76 13.54 -5.77
CA GLN A 33 -7.70 12.42 -5.83
C GLN A 33 -7.98 11.75 -4.48
N ALA A 34 -7.07 11.86 -3.50
CA ALA A 34 -7.21 11.16 -2.22
C ALA A 34 -8.58 11.37 -1.52
N PRO A 35 -9.17 12.59 -1.48
CA PRO A 35 -10.48 12.77 -0.85
C PRO A 35 -11.59 11.95 -1.52
N GLU A 36 -11.55 11.86 -2.85
CA GLU A 36 -12.56 11.11 -3.59
C GLU A 36 -12.39 9.60 -3.41
N ARG A 37 -11.14 9.12 -3.34
CA ARG A 37 -10.86 7.70 -3.09
C ARG A 37 -11.36 7.25 -1.71
N ILE A 38 -11.27 8.09 -0.70
CA ILE A 38 -11.83 7.80 0.63
C ILE A 38 -13.36 7.70 0.57
N LEU A 39 -14.02 8.63 -0.12
CA LEU A 39 -15.47 8.59 -0.31
C LEU A 39 -15.91 7.39 -1.17
N GLU A 40 -15.08 6.95 -2.09
CA GLU A 40 -15.32 5.74 -2.88
C GLU A 40 -15.28 4.48 -2.01
N LEU A 41 -14.28 4.35 -1.14
CA LEU A 41 -14.21 3.26 -0.16
C LEU A 41 -15.44 3.26 0.76
N GLU A 42 -15.90 4.43 1.19
CA GLU A 42 -17.14 4.57 1.96
C GLU A 42 -18.35 4.07 1.19
N ARG A 43 -18.49 4.42 -0.09
CA ARG A 43 -19.54 3.91 -0.98
C ARG A 43 -19.47 2.39 -1.18
N TRP A 44 -18.29 1.80 -1.07
CA TRP A 44 -18.09 0.36 -1.11
C TRP A 44 -18.30 -0.33 0.23
N GLY A 45 -18.65 0.42 1.28
CA GLY A 45 -18.98 -0.11 2.59
C GLY A 45 -17.90 0.00 3.65
N ALA A 46 -16.86 0.80 3.45
CA ALA A 46 -15.91 1.10 4.51
C ALA A 46 -16.53 1.97 5.61
N VAL A 47 -16.41 1.54 6.85
CA VAL A 47 -17.01 2.20 8.01
C VAL A 47 -15.95 3.01 8.73
N PHE A 48 -15.68 4.22 8.24
CA PHE A 48 -14.76 5.15 8.89
C PHE A 48 -15.36 5.73 10.18
N ASP A 49 -14.52 6.03 11.15
CA ASP A 49 -14.90 6.73 12.37
C ASP A 49 -15.57 8.08 12.04
N ARG A 50 -16.57 8.46 12.83
CA ARG A 50 -17.41 9.63 12.60
C ARG A 50 -17.26 10.67 13.69
N THR A 51 -17.37 11.93 13.29
CA THR A 51 -17.61 13.05 14.20
C THR A 51 -19.06 13.01 14.70
N LYS A 52 -19.36 13.77 15.75
CA LYS A 52 -20.74 13.93 16.25
C LYS A 52 -21.73 14.42 15.18
N ASN A 53 -21.25 15.10 14.14
CA ASN A 53 -22.06 15.62 13.04
C ASN A 53 -22.15 14.63 11.85
N GLY A 54 -21.73 13.38 12.02
CA GLY A 54 -21.79 12.34 10.99
C GLY A 54 -20.75 12.44 9.86
N LYS A 55 -19.79 13.38 9.93
CA LYS A 55 -18.69 13.47 8.95
C LYS A 55 -17.61 12.46 9.28
N ILE A 56 -16.86 12.01 8.26
CA ILE A 56 -15.66 11.18 8.49
C ILE A 56 -14.72 11.92 9.44
N ASN A 57 -14.39 11.26 10.54
CA ASN A 57 -13.43 11.78 11.49
C ASN A 57 -12.02 11.70 10.92
N GLN A 58 -11.22 12.72 11.21
CA GLN A 58 -9.84 12.80 10.79
C GLN A 58 -8.94 13.07 11.99
N ARG A 59 -7.86 12.32 12.11
CA ARG A 59 -6.87 12.51 13.18
C ARG A 59 -5.53 12.97 12.64
N ASN A 60 -4.73 13.51 13.51
CA ASN A 60 -3.32 13.76 13.24
C ASN A 60 -2.55 12.44 13.20
N PHE A 61 -1.49 12.45 12.44
CA PHE A 61 -0.52 11.38 12.39
C PHE A 61 0.88 11.99 12.46
N GLY A 62 1.89 11.18 12.79
CA GLY A 62 3.24 11.71 12.99
C GLY A 62 3.69 12.66 11.88
N GLY A 63 4.06 13.89 12.23
CA GLY A 63 4.47 14.92 11.28
C GLY A 63 3.36 15.69 10.57
N HIS A 64 2.09 15.38 10.80
CA HIS A 64 0.97 16.15 10.25
C HIS A 64 0.78 17.48 11.02
N ARG A 65 0.56 18.55 10.28
CA ARG A 65 0.20 19.86 10.86
C ARG A 65 -1.30 19.96 11.16
N TYR A 66 -2.12 19.28 10.38
CA TYR A 66 -3.58 19.28 10.49
C TYR A 66 -4.10 17.85 10.45
N PRO A 67 -5.21 17.54 11.14
CA PRO A 67 -5.88 16.26 11.04
C PRO A 67 -6.31 16.00 9.59
N ARG A 68 -5.82 14.92 9.00
CA ARG A 68 -6.13 14.56 7.59
C ARG A 68 -6.36 13.09 7.39
N LEU A 69 -6.01 12.26 8.37
CA LEU A 69 -6.09 10.82 8.26
C LEU A 69 -7.49 10.35 8.59
N ALA A 70 -8.24 9.91 7.58
CA ALA A 70 -9.44 9.11 7.78
C ALA A 70 -9.02 7.77 8.40
N HIS A 71 -9.74 7.30 9.40
CA HIS A 71 -9.33 6.12 10.16
C HIS A 71 -10.50 5.32 10.70
N VAL A 72 -10.21 4.09 11.11
CA VAL A 72 -11.09 3.20 11.88
C VAL A 72 -10.30 2.76 13.10
N GLY A 73 -10.32 3.57 14.17
CA GLY A 73 -9.43 3.35 15.30
C GLY A 73 -7.98 3.16 14.86
N ASP A 74 -7.37 2.05 15.26
CA ASP A 74 -6.03 1.59 14.85
C ASP A 74 -6.06 0.47 13.79
N ARG A 75 -7.24 0.15 13.24
CA ARG A 75 -7.48 -0.98 12.32
C ARG A 75 -7.88 -0.54 10.91
N THR A 76 -7.48 0.65 10.51
CA THR A 76 -7.82 1.23 9.19
C THR A 76 -7.42 0.31 8.03
N GLY A 77 -6.22 -0.30 8.09
CA GLY A 77 -5.75 -1.23 7.07
C GLY A 77 -6.67 -2.46 6.94
N LEU A 78 -7.07 -3.05 8.06
CA LEU A 78 -7.99 -4.18 8.08
C LEU A 78 -9.35 -3.83 7.45
N GLU A 79 -9.90 -2.66 7.77
CA GLU A 79 -11.17 -2.20 7.21
C GLU A 79 -11.08 -1.98 5.70
N ILE A 80 -9.99 -1.39 5.22
CA ILE A 80 -9.77 -1.19 3.77
C ILE A 80 -9.68 -2.54 3.06
N ILE A 81 -8.89 -3.49 3.58
CA ILE A 81 -8.75 -4.83 3.00
C ILE A 81 -10.11 -5.52 2.94
N ARG A 82 -10.86 -5.54 4.05
CA ARG A 82 -12.20 -6.11 4.11
C ARG A 82 -13.10 -5.53 3.02
N THR A 83 -13.15 -4.21 2.92
CA THR A 83 -14.00 -3.51 1.97
C THR A 83 -13.64 -3.82 0.52
N VAL A 84 -12.34 -3.82 0.19
CA VAL A 84 -11.88 -4.07 -1.18
C VAL A 84 -12.07 -5.55 -1.55
N GLN A 85 -11.81 -6.47 -0.64
CA GLN A 85 -12.06 -7.90 -0.86
C GLN A 85 -13.55 -8.18 -1.09
N ASP A 86 -14.42 -7.62 -0.25
CA ASP A 86 -15.87 -7.73 -0.41
C ASP A 86 -16.32 -7.19 -1.78
N LYS A 87 -15.79 -6.03 -2.17
CA LYS A 87 -16.09 -5.44 -3.47
C LYS A 87 -15.64 -6.33 -4.64
N VAL A 88 -14.48 -6.98 -4.55
CA VAL A 88 -13.94 -7.86 -5.60
C VAL A 88 -14.76 -9.15 -5.70
N ILE A 89 -15.08 -9.79 -4.57
CA ILE A 89 -15.80 -11.07 -4.54
C ILE A 89 -17.20 -10.95 -5.20
N HIS A 90 -17.82 -9.79 -5.09
CA HIS A 90 -19.13 -9.52 -5.67
C HIS A 90 -19.09 -8.98 -7.11
N GLN A 91 -17.99 -9.20 -7.84
CA GLN A 91 -17.89 -8.85 -9.27
C GLN A 91 -17.90 -10.11 -10.14
N ASP A 92 -18.94 -10.26 -10.96
CA ASP A 92 -19.09 -11.43 -11.85
C ASP A 92 -18.04 -11.52 -12.96
N ASN A 93 -17.31 -10.43 -13.20
CA ASN A 93 -16.30 -10.34 -14.25
C ASN A 93 -14.85 -10.45 -13.72
N ILE A 94 -14.68 -10.90 -12.49
CA ILE A 94 -13.37 -11.09 -11.86
C ILE A 94 -13.22 -12.53 -11.41
N ASP A 95 -12.23 -13.22 -11.98
CA ASP A 95 -11.83 -14.56 -11.52
C ASP A 95 -10.74 -14.42 -10.46
N ILE A 96 -10.93 -15.08 -9.31
CA ILE A 96 -10.00 -15.03 -8.18
C ILE A 96 -9.31 -16.38 -8.04
N PHE A 97 -8.01 -16.41 -8.19
CA PHE A 97 -7.17 -17.60 -8.04
C PHE A 97 -6.49 -17.57 -6.67
N MET A 98 -7.13 -18.17 -5.67
CA MET A 98 -6.58 -18.28 -4.32
C MET A 98 -5.45 -19.31 -4.27
N GLU A 99 -4.48 -19.13 -3.36
CA GLU A 99 -3.34 -20.04 -3.17
C GLU A 99 -2.56 -20.32 -4.47
N CYS A 100 -2.55 -19.33 -5.38
CA CYS A 100 -1.94 -19.43 -6.69
C CYS A 100 -0.74 -18.51 -6.78
N THR A 101 0.43 -19.08 -7.04
CA THR A 101 1.70 -18.34 -7.13
C THR A 101 2.10 -18.13 -8.58
N VAL A 102 2.29 -16.88 -8.98
CA VAL A 102 2.84 -16.54 -10.30
C VAL A 102 4.34 -16.79 -10.28
N ALA A 103 4.82 -17.67 -11.15
CA ALA A 103 6.22 -18.04 -11.26
C ALA A 103 6.97 -17.30 -12.38
N LYS A 104 6.25 -16.85 -13.42
CA LYS A 104 6.86 -16.17 -14.56
C LYS A 104 5.85 -15.29 -15.28
N ILE A 105 6.27 -14.10 -15.68
CA ILE A 105 5.58 -13.29 -16.68
C ILE A 105 6.08 -13.69 -18.06
N ILE A 106 5.17 -13.96 -18.99
CA ILE A 106 5.50 -14.30 -20.38
C ILE A 106 5.51 -13.03 -21.20
N THR A 107 6.59 -12.83 -21.94
CA THR A 107 6.73 -11.70 -22.86
C THR A 107 6.94 -12.20 -24.28
N GLU A 108 6.34 -11.51 -25.24
CA GLU A 108 6.54 -11.70 -26.68
C GLU A 108 6.71 -10.33 -27.33
N SER A 109 7.73 -10.18 -28.16
CA SER A 109 8.03 -8.90 -28.82
C SER A 109 8.06 -7.70 -27.87
N ASN A 110 8.66 -7.88 -26.70
CA ASN A 110 8.76 -6.88 -25.61
C ASN A 110 7.42 -6.42 -25.01
N GLN A 111 6.39 -7.27 -25.10
CA GLN A 111 5.08 -7.05 -24.49
C GLN A 111 4.73 -8.22 -23.57
N ALA A 112 4.13 -7.92 -22.41
CA ALA A 112 3.58 -8.96 -21.56
C ALA A 112 2.32 -9.53 -22.20
N VAL A 113 2.29 -10.85 -22.38
CA VAL A 113 1.18 -11.56 -23.02
C VAL A 113 0.49 -12.55 -22.08
N GLY A 114 1.05 -12.80 -20.91
CA GLY A 114 0.48 -13.72 -19.95
C GLY A 114 1.43 -14.05 -18.81
N ALA A 115 1.03 -15.02 -18.01
CA ALA A 115 1.81 -15.50 -16.89
C ALA A 115 1.71 -17.04 -16.77
N ILE A 116 2.75 -17.64 -16.20
CA ILE A 116 2.73 -19.01 -15.69
C ILE A 116 2.57 -18.94 -14.18
N ALA A 117 1.63 -19.69 -13.66
CA ALA A 117 1.37 -19.79 -12.23
C ALA A 117 1.18 -21.26 -11.83
N TYR A 118 1.20 -21.53 -10.53
CA TYR A 118 0.89 -22.85 -9.98
C TYR A 118 0.08 -22.74 -8.71
N TYR A 119 -0.78 -23.69 -8.47
CA TYR A 119 -1.47 -23.83 -7.21
C TYR A 119 -0.55 -24.43 -6.16
N ARG A 120 -0.52 -23.83 -4.97
CA ARG A 120 0.41 -24.24 -3.89
C ARG A 120 0.00 -25.56 -3.23
N ASP A 121 -1.27 -25.88 -3.23
CA ASP A 121 -1.83 -27.10 -2.62
C ASP A 121 -1.71 -28.32 -3.52
N SER A 122 -2.00 -28.19 -4.82
CA SER A 122 -1.95 -29.31 -5.77
C SER A 122 -0.65 -29.40 -6.58
N GLY A 123 0.05 -28.29 -6.75
CA GLY A 123 1.20 -28.18 -7.64
C GLY A 123 0.83 -28.04 -9.12
N ASP A 124 -0.46 -27.95 -9.44
CA ASP A 124 -0.92 -27.83 -10.83
C ASP A 124 -0.46 -26.51 -11.45
N ILE A 125 0.11 -26.61 -12.64
CA ILE A 125 0.61 -25.46 -13.39
C ILE A 125 -0.48 -24.96 -14.32
N ILE A 126 -0.69 -23.65 -14.31
CA ILE A 126 -1.62 -22.98 -15.21
C ILE A 126 -0.92 -21.90 -16.03
N ALA A 127 -1.38 -21.72 -17.25
CA ALA A 127 -0.99 -20.61 -18.13
C ALA A 127 -2.18 -19.63 -18.21
N ILE A 128 -1.90 -18.37 -17.91
CA ILE A 128 -2.91 -17.31 -17.94
C ILE A 128 -2.53 -16.39 -19.11
N HIS A 129 -3.41 -16.30 -20.12
CA HIS A 129 -3.26 -15.33 -21.18
C HIS A 129 -3.86 -13.99 -20.74
N ALA A 130 -3.12 -12.90 -20.92
CA ALA A 130 -3.56 -11.56 -20.51
C ALA A 130 -3.01 -10.49 -21.48
N LYS A 131 -3.85 -9.53 -21.80
CA LYS A 131 -3.47 -8.36 -22.62
C LYS A 131 -2.66 -7.33 -21.82
N ALA A 132 -2.76 -7.34 -20.52
CA ALA A 132 -2.02 -6.49 -19.59
C ALA A 132 -1.89 -7.19 -18.24
N ILE A 133 -0.80 -6.92 -17.53
CA ILE A 133 -0.52 -7.46 -16.20
C ILE A 133 -0.25 -6.31 -15.26
N VAL A 134 -0.96 -6.27 -14.13
CA VAL A 134 -0.70 -5.35 -13.03
C VAL A 134 0.03 -6.10 -11.93
N VAL A 135 1.28 -5.72 -11.66
CA VAL A 135 2.07 -6.27 -10.56
C VAL A 135 1.76 -5.49 -9.29
N ALA A 136 1.05 -6.09 -8.35
CA ALA A 136 0.61 -5.47 -7.10
C ALA A 136 0.99 -6.32 -5.86
N THR A 137 2.17 -6.92 -5.89
CA THR A 137 2.67 -7.92 -4.93
C THR A 137 3.22 -7.32 -3.63
N GLY A 138 3.09 -6.01 -3.43
CA GLY A 138 3.61 -5.32 -2.26
C GLY A 138 5.12 -5.11 -2.30
N GLY A 139 5.73 -4.99 -1.13
CA GLY A 139 7.12 -4.58 -0.98
C GLY A 139 8.14 -5.72 -0.94
N ILE A 140 9.37 -5.37 -0.64
CA ILE A 140 10.54 -6.25 -0.58
C ILE A 140 11.10 -6.41 0.86
N GLY A 141 10.38 -5.90 1.86
CA GLY A 141 10.92 -5.78 3.22
C GLY A 141 11.40 -7.08 3.85
N LYS A 142 10.88 -8.24 3.45
CA LYS A 142 11.31 -9.55 3.95
C LYS A 142 12.68 -10.01 3.43
N ALA A 143 13.27 -9.32 2.47
CA ALA A 143 14.68 -9.52 2.10
C ALA A 143 15.65 -9.08 3.23
N TYR A 144 15.16 -8.28 4.20
CA TYR A 144 15.99 -7.77 5.29
C TYR A 144 15.78 -8.55 6.59
N ARG A 145 16.88 -8.73 7.35
CA ARG A 145 16.89 -9.50 8.60
C ARG A 145 15.97 -8.93 9.69
N VAL A 146 15.83 -7.61 9.73
CA VAL A 146 14.91 -6.91 10.64
C VAL A 146 13.92 -6.13 9.82
N THR A 147 12.66 -6.50 9.91
CA THR A 147 11.59 -5.88 9.14
C THR A 147 10.27 -6.05 9.87
N SER A 148 9.39 -5.08 9.71
CA SER A 148 8.00 -5.13 10.17
C SER A 148 7.02 -5.56 9.07
N ASN A 149 7.52 -5.85 7.87
CA ASN A 149 6.69 -6.29 6.76
C ASN A 149 6.14 -7.70 7.00
N SER A 150 4.97 -7.96 6.44
CA SER A 150 4.35 -9.27 6.36
C SER A 150 5.26 -10.28 5.64
N TRP A 151 5.03 -11.57 5.89
CA TRP A 151 5.85 -12.65 5.33
C TRP A 151 5.82 -12.72 3.81
N GLU A 152 4.75 -12.25 3.21
CA GLU A 152 4.54 -12.25 1.76
C GLU A 152 5.37 -11.20 1.00
N TYR A 153 5.97 -10.24 1.69
CA TYR A 153 6.69 -9.13 1.04
C TYR A 153 8.14 -9.50 0.75
N THR A 154 8.33 -10.55 -0.02
CA THR A 154 9.62 -11.16 -0.37
C THR A 154 10.32 -10.51 -1.56
N GLY A 155 9.61 -9.68 -2.34
CA GLY A 155 10.13 -9.02 -3.53
C GLY A 155 9.94 -9.82 -4.82
N ASP A 156 9.15 -10.88 -4.81
CA ASP A 156 8.93 -11.73 -5.98
C ASP A 156 8.39 -10.96 -7.17
N GLY A 157 7.48 -10.01 -6.94
CA GLY A 157 6.96 -9.15 -8.03
C GLY A 157 8.03 -8.27 -8.66
N HIS A 158 9.00 -7.77 -7.87
CA HIS A 158 10.14 -7.03 -8.41
C HIS A 158 11.00 -7.93 -9.30
N ALA A 159 11.27 -9.16 -8.85
CA ALA A 159 12.02 -10.14 -9.62
C ALA A 159 11.28 -10.53 -10.91
N LEU A 160 9.98 -10.81 -10.83
CA LEU A 160 9.15 -11.15 -11.99
C LEU A 160 9.14 -10.03 -13.03
N ALA A 161 8.96 -8.78 -12.58
CA ALA A 161 8.95 -7.62 -13.46
C ALA A 161 10.33 -7.40 -14.13
N TYR A 162 11.42 -7.49 -13.35
CA TYR A 162 12.78 -7.38 -13.86
C TYR A 162 13.11 -8.46 -14.90
N LEU A 163 12.78 -9.71 -14.60
CA LEU A 163 12.98 -10.84 -15.52
C LEU A 163 12.12 -10.73 -16.78
N ALA A 164 11.02 -10.00 -16.72
CA ALA A 164 10.17 -9.68 -17.87
C ALA A 164 10.67 -8.47 -18.69
N GLY A 165 11.78 -7.84 -18.27
CA GLY A 165 12.41 -6.73 -18.99
C GLY A 165 12.02 -5.34 -18.49
N ALA A 166 11.37 -5.22 -17.32
CA ALA A 166 11.08 -3.93 -16.72
C ALA A 166 12.33 -3.32 -16.07
N ASP A 167 12.46 -2.01 -16.15
CA ASP A 167 13.49 -1.27 -15.43
C ASP A 167 13.16 -1.20 -13.94
N LEU A 168 14.19 -1.31 -13.09
CA LEU A 168 14.11 -1.02 -11.66
C LEU A 168 14.71 0.35 -11.39
N GLN A 169 13.97 1.18 -10.66
CA GLN A 169 14.36 2.55 -10.34
C GLN A 169 14.37 2.78 -8.84
N ASP A 170 15.30 3.61 -8.37
CA ASP A 170 15.39 4.09 -6.98
C ASP A 170 15.51 2.96 -5.95
N MET A 171 16.12 1.83 -6.32
CA MET A 171 16.25 0.63 -5.46
C MET A 171 17.12 0.86 -4.22
N GLU A 172 17.88 1.93 -4.16
CA GLU A 172 18.64 2.36 -3.00
C GLU A 172 17.77 2.96 -1.88
N PHE A 173 16.53 3.36 -2.18
CA PHE A 173 15.63 3.94 -1.18
C PHE A 173 14.86 2.88 -0.41
N ILE A 174 15.24 2.72 0.86
CA ILE A 174 14.57 1.85 1.81
C ILE A 174 13.89 2.70 2.88
N GLN A 175 12.61 2.46 3.10
CA GLN A 175 11.87 3.14 4.17
C GLN A 175 12.15 2.46 5.52
N PHE A 176 12.73 3.21 6.45
CA PHE A 176 12.89 2.80 7.84
C PHE A 176 11.73 3.28 8.68
N HIS A 177 11.12 2.37 9.43
CA HIS A 177 10.11 2.73 10.41
C HIS A 177 10.82 3.13 11.73
N PRO A 178 10.67 4.37 12.21
CA PRO A 178 11.44 4.86 13.34
C PRO A 178 11.07 4.22 14.68
N THR A 179 9.92 3.55 14.77
CA THR A 179 9.42 2.87 15.97
C THR A 179 9.24 1.36 15.75
N GLY A 180 10.00 0.77 14.84
CA GLY A 180 10.11 -0.68 14.72
C GLY A 180 10.96 -1.24 15.85
N MET A 181 10.41 -2.22 16.58
CA MET A 181 11.12 -2.85 17.72
C MET A 181 12.18 -3.82 17.22
N VAL A 182 13.38 -3.71 17.76
CA VAL A 182 14.51 -4.57 17.41
C VAL A 182 14.96 -5.46 18.59
N TRP A 183 14.50 -5.13 19.79
CA TRP A 183 14.80 -5.81 21.04
C TRP A 183 13.61 -5.72 22.00
N PRO A 184 13.36 -6.71 22.87
CA PRO A 184 13.98 -8.05 22.90
C PRO A 184 13.59 -8.93 21.68
N PRO A 185 14.24 -10.09 21.48
CA PRO A 185 13.98 -10.95 20.31
C PRO A 185 12.51 -11.34 20.12
N SER A 186 11.75 -11.49 21.21
CA SER A 186 10.31 -11.83 21.20
C SER A 186 9.41 -10.80 20.53
N VAL A 187 9.86 -9.55 20.44
CA VAL A 187 9.08 -8.45 19.83
C VAL A 187 9.75 -7.86 18.59
N LYS A 188 10.87 -8.47 18.17
CA LYS A 188 11.60 -8.01 16.99
C LYS A 188 10.71 -8.02 15.74
N GLY A 189 10.65 -6.89 15.03
CA GLY A 189 9.82 -6.68 13.85
C GLY A 189 8.40 -6.19 14.18
N THR A 190 8.02 -6.11 15.46
CA THR A 190 6.76 -5.49 15.86
C THR A 190 6.85 -3.97 15.77
N LEU A 191 5.77 -3.33 15.34
CA LEU A 191 5.69 -1.87 15.31
C LEU A 191 5.06 -1.32 16.59
N VAL A 192 5.68 -0.31 17.18
CA VAL A 192 4.93 0.64 18.00
C VAL A 192 4.17 1.54 17.03
N THR A 193 2.86 1.48 17.07
CA THR A 193 2.01 2.19 16.10
C THR A 193 2.34 3.68 16.03
N GLU A 194 2.33 4.20 14.83
CA GLU A 194 2.57 5.62 14.57
C GLU A 194 1.51 6.53 15.22
N GLY A 195 0.35 5.98 15.57
CA GLY A 195 -0.67 6.64 16.35
C GLY A 195 -0.15 7.17 17.69
N VAL A 196 0.74 6.45 18.37
CA VAL A 196 1.36 6.90 19.63
C VAL A 196 2.08 8.24 19.44
N ARG A 197 2.83 8.41 18.36
CA ARG A 197 3.47 9.70 18.05
C ARG A 197 2.46 10.77 17.63
N GLY A 198 1.37 10.36 16.96
CA GLY A 198 0.25 11.26 16.61
C GLY A 198 -0.47 11.82 17.84
N GLU A 199 -0.53 11.05 18.92
CA GLU A 199 -1.12 11.44 20.21
C GLU A 199 -0.10 12.13 21.16
N GLY A 200 1.07 12.49 20.65
CA GLY A 200 2.08 13.24 21.40
C GLY A 200 3.19 12.40 22.03
N GLY A 201 3.24 11.10 21.77
CA GLY A 201 4.36 10.25 22.21
C GLY A 201 5.69 10.70 21.59
N ILE A 202 6.74 10.74 22.41
CA ILE A 202 8.10 11.11 21.99
C ILE A 202 9.04 9.91 22.10
N LEU A 203 10.05 9.89 21.25
CA LEU A 203 11.15 8.92 21.34
C LEU A 203 12.21 9.49 22.28
N LEU A 204 12.61 8.68 23.24
CA LEU A 204 13.69 9.01 24.18
C LEU A 204 14.85 8.03 24.00
N ASN A 205 16.08 8.54 24.20
CA ASN A 205 17.30 7.72 24.31
C ASN A 205 17.39 7.05 25.67
#